data_907df78fdc5cb479981a99c2ef3f6ab0
#
_entry.id   907df78fdc5cb479981a99c2ef3f6ab0
#
_cell.length_a   1.000
_cell.length_b   1.000
_cell.length_c   1.000
_cell.angle_alpha   90.00
_cell.angle_beta   90.00
_cell.angle_gamma   90.00
#
_symmetry.space_group_name_H-M   'P 1'
#
loop_
_entity.id
_entity.type
_entity.pdbx_description
1 polymer ?
#
loop_
_entity_poly.entity_id
_entity_poly.type
_entity_poly.pdbx_seq_one_letter_code
_entity_poly.pdbx_strand_id
1 'polypeptide(L)'
;MRKKVTIKDVSKELGLSPTTISLVLNGKDNSIPEATKKRIMECVEKLNYYPDTIAQSLATHRTNTIGLLIPDITNNFFTEYVHSVQLKLNSYGYDVILCISEDKRDDDIKYINLLKNRRVDGLMLAMSAESLLPTNLSKTKELLNSLEIPYIMIDRYIDDSSPYVGVDNETSGYNVTKYLIEKGHKKIGVITGPMYLSSSINRLKGFKRCLNEYNIEIPSCYIQHMKYDMKSGYLGAKKLLDKDITAIFAFNDLQAYGVISYAKEQGIKIPEDLSLAGFDDLMYSSILDTKLTTVKQPIEQIAKESCEMMIRLINNIEGETKVRLNTELIVRNSIKEV
;
A
#
# COMPACT_ATOMS: atom_id res chain seq x y z
N MET A 1 -27.24 -6.85 -33.46
CA MET A 1 -26.15 -7.38 -32.57
C MET A 1 -25.48 -8.55 -33.27
N ARG A 2 -24.15 -8.53 -33.45
CA ARG A 2 -23.42 -9.72 -33.94
C ARG A 2 -23.53 -10.82 -32.90
N LYS A 3 -23.91 -12.04 -33.30
CA LYS A 3 -23.98 -13.21 -32.42
C LYS A 3 -22.58 -13.51 -31.89
N LYS A 4 -22.37 -13.45 -30.55
CA LYS A 4 -21.10 -13.76 -29.90
C LYS A 4 -20.75 -15.23 -30.17
N VAL A 5 -19.56 -15.49 -30.70
CA VAL A 5 -19.08 -16.87 -30.92
C VAL A 5 -18.89 -17.53 -29.54
N THR A 6 -19.31 -18.76 -29.42
CA THR A 6 -19.28 -19.56 -28.19
C THR A 6 -18.32 -20.75 -28.34
N ILE A 7 -17.90 -21.35 -27.21
CA ILE A 7 -17.09 -22.57 -27.22
C ILE A 7 -17.75 -23.71 -27.98
N LYS A 8 -19.09 -23.72 -28.03
CA LYS A 8 -19.88 -24.72 -28.84
C LYS A 8 -19.69 -24.51 -30.33
N ASP A 9 -19.53 -23.28 -30.80
CA ASP A 9 -19.27 -22.99 -32.20
C ASP A 9 -17.87 -23.44 -32.60
N VAL A 10 -16.84 -23.23 -31.75
CA VAL A 10 -15.49 -23.78 -31.95
C VAL A 10 -15.47 -25.31 -31.91
N SER A 11 -16.22 -25.91 -30.98
CA SER A 11 -16.40 -27.36 -30.85
C SER A 11 -16.99 -27.96 -32.14
N LYS A 12 -18.00 -27.32 -32.70
CA LYS A 12 -18.63 -27.76 -33.94
C LYS A 12 -17.71 -27.68 -35.16
N GLU A 13 -16.92 -26.60 -35.27
CA GLU A 13 -15.97 -26.39 -36.37
C GLU A 13 -14.84 -27.44 -36.36
N LEU A 14 -14.36 -27.80 -35.16
CA LEU A 14 -13.24 -28.73 -35.01
C LEU A 14 -13.62 -30.22 -34.87
N GLY A 15 -14.88 -30.51 -34.54
CA GLY A 15 -15.33 -31.84 -34.18
C GLY A 15 -14.75 -32.35 -32.84
N LEU A 16 -14.37 -31.43 -31.94
CA LEU A 16 -13.78 -31.74 -30.63
C LEU A 16 -14.75 -31.38 -29.50
N SER A 17 -14.59 -32.03 -28.34
CA SER A 17 -15.44 -31.70 -27.19
C SER A 17 -15.14 -30.28 -26.65
N PRO A 18 -16.13 -29.54 -26.12
CA PRO A 18 -15.90 -28.26 -25.44
C PRO A 18 -14.86 -28.38 -24.30
N THR A 19 -14.84 -29.54 -23.64
CA THR A 19 -13.85 -29.82 -22.55
C THR A 19 -12.43 -29.85 -23.09
N THR A 20 -12.18 -30.52 -24.22
CA THR A 20 -10.86 -30.55 -24.85
C THR A 20 -10.38 -29.15 -25.23
N ILE A 21 -11.26 -28.34 -25.82
CA ILE A 21 -10.97 -26.97 -26.22
C ILE A 21 -10.66 -26.13 -24.96
N SER A 22 -11.47 -26.26 -23.91
CA SER A 22 -11.27 -25.55 -22.64
C SER A 22 -9.96 -25.91 -21.98
N LEU A 23 -9.54 -27.18 -22.00
CA LEU A 23 -8.26 -27.62 -21.45
C LEU A 23 -7.07 -26.96 -22.17
N VAL A 24 -7.11 -26.87 -23.49
CA VAL A 24 -6.06 -26.21 -24.30
C VAL A 24 -6.01 -24.71 -24.00
N LEU A 25 -7.18 -24.04 -23.99
CA LEU A 25 -7.24 -22.60 -23.74
C LEU A 25 -6.82 -22.20 -22.31
N ASN A 26 -6.89 -23.14 -21.36
CA ASN A 26 -6.51 -22.91 -19.96
C ASN A 26 -5.10 -23.47 -19.63
N GLY A 27 -4.33 -23.94 -20.62
CA GLY A 27 -2.99 -24.50 -20.40
C GLY A 27 -2.97 -25.79 -19.57
N LYS A 28 -4.10 -26.49 -19.43
CA LYS A 28 -4.25 -27.78 -18.72
C LYS A 28 -4.27 -28.96 -19.69
N ASP A 29 -3.41 -28.90 -20.66
CA ASP A 29 -3.47 -29.70 -21.89
C ASP A 29 -2.36 -30.78 -22.02
N ASN A 30 -1.72 -31.16 -20.90
CA ASN A 30 -0.57 -32.08 -20.88
C ASN A 30 -0.78 -33.41 -21.61
N SER A 31 -2.04 -33.86 -21.77
CA SER A 31 -2.41 -35.08 -22.46
C SER A 31 -2.88 -34.87 -23.91
N ILE A 32 -2.90 -33.62 -24.41
CA ILE A 32 -3.42 -33.28 -25.73
C ILE A 32 -2.25 -33.14 -26.71
N PRO A 33 -2.29 -33.85 -27.89
CA PRO A 33 -1.23 -33.74 -28.89
C PRO A 33 -1.02 -32.32 -29.40
N GLU A 34 0.22 -31.91 -29.63
CA GLU A 34 0.59 -30.56 -30.10
C GLU A 34 -0.12 -30.17 -31.41
N ALA A 35 -0.28 -31.12 -32.33
CA ALA A 35 -1.03 -30.88 -33.56
C ALA A 35 -2.51 -30.49 -33.29
N THR A 36 -3.12 -31.07 -32.25
CA THR A 36 -4.48 -30.73 -31.83
C THR A 36 -4.54 -29.38 -31.16
N LYS A 37 -3.57 -29.06 -30.31
CA LYS A 37 -3.46 -27.72 -29.69
C LYS A 37 -3.36 -26.62 -30.75
N LYS A 38 -2.48 -26.80 -31.73
CA LYS A 38 -2.29 -25.88 -32.84
C LYS A 38 -3.60 -25.65 -33.63
N ARG A 39 -4.31 -26.74 -33.98
CA ARG A 39 -5.62 -26.64 -34.68
C ARG A 39 -6.65 -25.87 -33.86
N ILE A 40 -6.68 -26.05 -32.54
CA ILE A 40 -7.60 -25.32 -31.64
C ILE A 40 -7.24 -23.84 -31.65
N MET A 41 -5.98 -23.46 -31.50
CA MET A 41 -5.55 -22.05 -31.48
C MET A 41 -5.84 -21.36 -32.81
N GLU A 42 -5.54 -21.99 -33.95
CA GLU A 42 -5.86 -21.45 -35.27
C GLU A 42 -7.38 -21.23 -35.48
N CYS A 43 -8.22 -22.15 -34.99
CA CYS A 43 -9.65 -22.04 -35.07
C CYS A 43 -10.18 -20.90 -34.16
N VAL A 44 -9.66 -20.77 -32.97
CA VAL A 44 -9.99 -19.69 -32.02
C VAL A 44 -9.69 -18.33 -32.62
N GLU A 45 -8.51 -18.16 -33.23
CA GLU A 45 -8.14 -16.92 -33.96
C GLU A 45 -9.09 -16.67 -35.18
N LYS A 46 -9.29 -17.68 -36.02
CA LYS A 46 -10.18 -17.59 -37.21
C LYS A 46 -11.60 -17.16 -36.84
N LEU A 47 -12.14 -17.71 -35.78
CA LEU A 47 -13.51 -17.41 -35.33
C LEU A 47 -13.56 -16.15 -34.43
N ASN A 48 -12.43 -15.55 -34.10
CA ASN A 48 -12.31 -14.45 -33.15
C ASN A 48 -13.03 -14.77 -31.82
N TYR A 49 -12.84 -16.04 -31.36
CA TYR A 49 -13.44 -16.53 -30.14
C TYR A 49 -12.62 -16.08 -28.93
N TYR A 50 -13.27 -15.41 -28.00
CA TYR A 50 -12.73 -15.10 -26.68
C TYR A 50 -13.46 -15.92 -25.62
N PRO A 51 -12.74 -16.64 -24.75
CA PRO A 51 -13.37 -17.36 -23.64
C PRO A 51 -14.26 -16.43 -22.82
N ASP A 52 -15.43 -16.94 -22.45
CA ASP A 52 -16.33 -16.19 -21.58
C ASP A 52 -15.87 -16.37 -20.12
N THR A 53 -15.21 -15.35 -19.58
CA THR A 53 -14.69 -15.35 -18.21
C THR A 53 -15.80 -15.54 -17.17
N ILE A 54 -17.05 -15.08 -17.46
CA ILE A 54 -18.19 -15.30 -16.58
C ILE A 54 -18.57 -16.79 -16.57
N ALA A 55 -18.61 -17.45 -17.74
CA ALA A 55 -18.91 -18.87 -17.81
C ALA A 55 -17.80 -19.72 -17.14
N GLN A 56 -16.55 -19.31 -17.29
CA GLN A 56 -15.41 -19.96 -16.60
C GLN A 56 -15.50 -19.78 -15.08
N SER A 57 -15.78 -18.57 -14.60
CA SER A 57 -15.91 -18.30 -13.17
C SER A 57 -17.05 -19.06 -12.50
N LEU A 58 -18.16 -19.28 -13.21
CA LEU A 58 -19.26 -20.13 -12.75
C LEU A 58 -18.85 -21.60 -12.60
N ALA A 59 -18.00 -22.10 -13.49
CA ALA A 59 -17.53 -23.49 -13.46
C ALA A 59 -16.42 -23.74 -12.44
N THR A 60 -15.57 -22.75 -12.20
CA THR A 60 -14.39 -22.86 -11.31
C THR A 60 -14.61 -22.25 -9.92
N HIS A 61 -15.70 -21.51 -9.74
CA HIS A 61 -15.96 -20.64 -8.58
C HIS A 61 -14.83 -19.63 -8.31
N ARG A 62 -14.05 -19.27 -9.36
CA ARG A 62 -12.96 -18.30 -9.31
C ARG A 62 -13.06 -17.31 -10.45
N THR A 63 -12.81 -16.05 -10.14
CA THR A 63 -12.77 -14.97 -11.13
C THR A 63 -11.34 -14.62 -11.55
N ASN A 64 -10.34 -15.17 -10.87
CA ASN A 64 -8.93 -14.78 -10.98
C ASN A 64 -8.74 -13.26 -10.88
N THR A 65 -9.48 -12.64 -9.98
CA THR A 65 -9.47 -11.18 -9.79
C THR A 65 -9.32 -10.85 -8.32
N ILE A 66 -8.42 -9.92 -8.02
CA ILE A 66 -8.19 -9.39 -6.67
C ILE A 66 -8.71 -7.95 -6.62
N GLY A 67 -9.46 -7.63 -5.58
CA GLY A 67 -9.82 -6.25 -5.27
C GLY A 67 -8.71 -5.57 -4.48
N LEU A 68 -8.25 -4.42 -4.96
CA LEU A 68 -7.26 -3.59 -4.29
C LEU A 68 -7.88 -2.25 -3.92
N LEU A 69 -8.02 -1.97 -2.64
CA LEU A 69 -8.54 -0.71 -2.11
C LEU A 69 -7.40 0.10 -1.50
N ILE A 70 -7.25 1.34 -1.95
CA ILE A 70 -6.28 2.31 -1.42
C ILE A 70 -6.97 3.62 -1.05
N PRO A 71 -6.43 4.38 -0.06
CA PRO A 71 -7.05 5.63 0.36
C PRO A 71 -6.79 6.81 -0.58
N ASP A 72 -5.64 6.86 -1.25
CA ASP A 72 -5.22 8.02 -2.04
C ASP A 72 -4.23 7.62 -3.14
N ILE A 73 -4.59 7.84 -4.39
CA ILE A 73 -3.73 7.57 -5.54
C ILE A 73 -2.69 8.68 -5.78
N THR A 74 -2.89 9.86 -5.18
CA THR A 74 -1.94 10.99 -5.32
C THR A 74 -0.73 10.84 -4.40
N ASN A 75 -0.81 9.99 -3.39
CA ASN A 75 0.34 9.62 -2.58
C ASN A 75 1.16 8.55 -3.31
N ASN A 76 2.36 8.89 -3.73
CA ASN A 76 3.24 8.03 -4.53
C ASN A 76 3.55 6.68 -3.87
N PHE A 77 3.52 6.57 -2.53
CA PHE A 77 3.65 5.29 -1.85
C PHE A 77 2.59 4.29 -2.33
N PHE A 78 1.32 4.70 -2.38
CA PHE A 78 0.26 3.82 -2.85
C PHE A 78 0.33 3.58 -4.36
N THR A 79 0.75 4.57 -5.15
CA THR A 79 0.89 4.42 -6.59
C THR A 79 1.95 3.38 -6.96
N GLU A 80 3.12 3.43 -6.32
CA GLU A 80 4.19 2.45 -6.50
C GLU A 80 3.79 1.06 -6.00
N TYR A 81 3.07 1.01 -4.87
CA TYR A 81 2.52 -0.24 -4.34
C TYR A 81 1.53 -0.90 -5.31
N VAL A 82 0.56 -0.14 -5.85
CA VAL A 82 -0.41 -0.61 -6.86
C VAL A 82 0.31 -1.17 -8.09
N HIS A 83 1.31 -0.46 -8.60
CA HIS A 83 2.11 -0.91 -9.74
C HIS A 83 2.80 -2.25 -9.45
N SER A 84 3.47 -2.36 -8.32
CA SER A 84 4.22 -3.57 -7.92
C SER A 84 3.27 -4.77 -7.69
N VAL A 85 2.10 -4.53 -7.05
CA VAL A 85 1.06 -5.55 -6.85
C VAL A 85 0.52 -6.04 -8.18
N GLN A 86 0.20 -5.13 -9.11
CA GLN A 86 -0.34 -5.51 -10.42
C GLN A 86 0.62 -6.38 -11.19
N LEU A 87 1.90 -6.01 -11.27
CA LEU A 87 2.93 -6.82 -11.94
C LEU A 87 3.04 -8.22 -11.31
N LYS A 88 3.05 -8.27 -9.97
CA LYS A 88 3.20 -9.54 -9.25
C LYS A 88 1.97 -10.43 -9.40
N LEU A 89 0.75 -9.90 -9.25
CA LEU A 89 -0.49 -10.66 -9.42
C LEU A 89 -0.67 -11.16 -10.85
N ASN A 90 -0.31 -10.36 -11.86
CA ASN A 90 -0.31 -10.80 -13.26
C ASN A 90 0.57 -12.04 -13.48
N SER A 91 1.72 -12.13 -12.79
CA SER A 91 2.59 -13.33 -12.87
C SER A 91 1.95 -14.58 -12.26
N TYR A 92 0.94 -14.44 -11.41
CA TYR A 92 0.12 -15.53 -10.86
C TYR A 92 -1.18 -15.75 -11.64
N GLY A 93 -1.43 -15.02 -12.73
CA GLY A 93 -2.64 -15.11 -13.54
C GLY A 93 -3.87 -14.44 -12.91
N TYR A 94 -3.66 -13.44 -12.06
CA TYR A 94 -4.72 -12.63 -11.44
C TYR A 94 -4.76 -11.22 -12.01
N ASP A 95 -5.98 -10.74 -12.31
CA ASP A 95 -6.26 -9.34 -12.60
C ASP A 95 -6.52 -8.55 -11.32
N VAL A 96 -6.37 -7.21 -11.39
CA VAL A 96 -6.62 -6.30 -10.28
C VAL A 96 -7.75 -5.34 -10.60
N ILE A 97 -8.73 -5.23 -9.69
CA ILE A 97 -9.70 -4.14 -9.69
C ILE A 97 -9.27 -3.14 -8.62
N LEU A 98 -8.77 -1.99 -9.06
CA LEU A 98 -8.37 -0.90 -8.17
C LEU A 98 -9.57 -0.04 -7.79
N CYS A 99 -9.72 0.22 -6.49
CA CYS A 99 -10.67 1.17 -5.92
C CYS A 99 -9.93 2.20 -5.06
N ILE A 100 -10.37 3.46 -5.11
CA ILE A 100 -9.76 4.58 -4.39
C ILE A 100 -10.84 5.22 -3.52
N SER A 101 -10.65 5.22 -2.19
CA SER A 101 -11.67 5.68 -1.25
C SER A 101 -11.58 7.17 -0.87
N GLU A 102 -10.61 7.92 -1.41
CA GLU A 102 -10.41 9.33 -1.08
C GLU A 102 -10.33 9.57 0.46
N ASP A 103 -9.74 8.59 1.15
CA ASP A 103 -9.59 8.53 2.62
C ASP A 103 -10.93 8.63 3.38
N LYS A 104 -12.07 8.23 2.72
CA LYS A 104 -13.43 8.28 3.24
C LYS A 104 -13.98 6.91 3.55
N ARG A 105 -14.61 6.79 4.73
CA ARG A 105 -15.21 5.53 5.20
C ARG A 105 -16.34 5.03 4.32
N ASP A 106 -17.22 5.90 3.86
CA ASP A 106 -18.37 5.51 3.06
C ASP A 106 -17.95 4.94 1.70
N ASP A 107 -16.84 5.44 1.15
CA ASP A 107 -16.27 4.89 -0.08
C ASP A 107 -15.56 3.56 0.18
N ASP A 108 -14.93 3.32 1.33
CA ASP A 108 -14.42 2.00 1.72
C ASP A 108 -15.57 0.97 1.70
N ILE A 109 -16.68 1.26 2.38
CA ILE A 109 -17.85 0.37 2.46
C ILE A 109 -18.43 0.11 1.08
N LYS A 110 -18.62 1.16 0.29
CA LYS A 110 -19.16 1.10 -1.07
C LYS A 110 -18.29 0.21 -1.96
N TYR A 111 -16.96 0.40 -1.94
CA TYR A 111 -16.06 -0.36 -2.80
C TYR A 111 -15.84 -1.79 -2.33
N ILE A 112 -15.80 -2.06 -1.03
CA ILE A 112 -15.78 -3.44 -0.51
C ILE A 112 -17.03 -4.20 -0.98
N ASN A 113 -18.22 -3.60 -0.88
CA ASN A 113 -19.46 -4.21 -1.36
C ASN A 113 -19.48 -4.37 -2.89
N LEU A 114 -18.97 -3.41 -3.64
CA LEU A 114 -18.81 -3.52 -5.08
C LEU A 114 -17.92 -4.70 -5.46
N LEU A 115 -16.77 -4.85 -4.82
CA LEU A 115 -15.81 -5.92 -5.07
C LEU A 115 -16.41 -7.29 -4.70
N LYS A 116 -17.14 -7.40 -3.57
CA LYS A 116 -17.91 -8.62 -3.22
C LYS A 116 -18.91 -8.98 -4.33
N ASN A 117 -19.69 -8.00 -4.82
CA ASN A 117 -20.66 -8.21 -5.89
C ASN A 117 -20.00 -8.60 -7.23
N ARG A 118 -18.77 -8.18 -7.46
CA ARG A 118 -17.94 -8.61 -8.61
C ARG A 118 -17.33 -9.99 -8.41
N ARG A 119 -17.53 -10.62 -7.22
CA ARG A 119 -17.01 -11.94 -6.86
C ARG A 119 -15.49 -12.04 -6.99
N VAL A 120 -14.77 -11.00 -6.56
CA VAL A 120 -13.30 -11.09 -6.51
C VAL A 120 -12.89 -12.22 -5.57
N ASP A 121 -11.75 -12.85 -5.85
CA ASP A 121 -11.27 -14.02 -5.10
C ASP A 121 -10.62 -13.62 -3.76
N GLY A 122 -10.27 -12.35 -3.59
CA GLY A 122 -9.70 -11.80 -2.36
C GLY A 122 -9.58 -10.28 -2.37
N LEU A 123 -9.33 -9.68 -1.21
CA LEU A 123 -9.25 -8.23 -1.02
C LEU A 123 -7.91 -7.84 -0.37
N MET A 124 -7.23 -6.86 -0.96
CA MET A 124 -6.07 -6.18 -0.39
C MET A 124 -6.50 -4.76 0.01
N LEU A 125 -6.45 -4.45 1.30
CA LEU A 125 -7.13 -3.29 1.87
C LEU A 125 -6.15 -2.35 2.60
N ALA A 126 -5.85 -1.20 2.01
CA ALA A 126 -5.32 -0.05 2.73
C ALA A 126 -6.50 0.86 3.09
N MET A 127 -7.09 0.64 4.27
CA MET A 127 -8.32 1.30 4.70
C MET A 127 -8.13 2.81 4.86
N SER A 128 -9.19 3.58 4.63
CA SER A 128 -9.24 5.01 4.90
C SER A 128 -8.96 5.33 6.37
N ALA A 129 -8.41 6.51 6.61
CA ALA A 129 -8.22 6.99 7.98
C ALA A 129 -9.56 7.11 8.72
N GLU A 130 -10.63 7.51 8.03
CA GLU A 130 -11.97 7.59 8.64
C GLU A 130 -12.51 6.23 9.12
N SER A 131 -12.25 5.15 8.39
CA SER A 131 -12.65 3.79 8.80
C SER A 131 -11.93 3.33 10.07
N LEU A 132 -10.75 3.86 10.34
CA LEU A 132 -9.92 3.53 11.50
C LEU A 132 -10.10 4.49 12.68
N LEU A 133 -10.98 5.50 12.57
CA LEU A 133 -11.36 6.35 13.70
C LEU A 133 -11.92 5.49 14.84
N PRO A 134 -11.60 5.79 16.11
CA PRO A 134 -12.13 5.05 17.27
C PRO A 134 -13.65 4.89 17.26
N THR A 135 -14.38 5.92 16.77
CA THR A 135 -15.84 5.89 16.64
C THR A 135 -16.38 4.97 15.55
N ASN A 136 -15.55 4.60 14.59
CA ASN A 136 -15.91 3.76 13.44
C ASN A 136 -15.33 2.35 13.53
N LEU A 137 -14.36 2.15 14.40
CA LEU A 137 -13.52 0.94 14.45
C LEU A 137 -14.33 -0.35 14.67
N SER A 138 -15.34 -0.35 15.57
CA SER A 138 -16.21 -1.51 15.78
C SER A 138 -16.96 -1.90 14.51
N LYS A 139 -17.56 -0.91 13.83
CA LYS A 139 -18.29 -1.15 12.59
C LYS A 139 -17.37 -1.61 11.45
N THR A 140 -16.14 -1.12 11.42
CA THR A 140 -15.14 -1.56 10.43
C THR A 140 -14.74 -3.01 10.70
N LYS A 141 -14.53 -3.40 11.96
CA LYS A 141 -14.29 -4.80 12.34
C LYS A 141 -15.46 -5.71 11.97
N GLU A 142 -16.69 -5.29 12.26
CA GLU A 142 -17.90 -6.04 11.88
C GLU A 142 -17.98 -6.25 10.37
N LEU A 143 -17.69 -5.21 9.57
CA LEU A 143 -17.64 -5.31 8.11
C LEU A 143 -16.60 -6.34 7.66
N LEU A 144 -15.37 -6.25 8.16
CA LEU A 144 -14.28 -7.17 7.80
C LEU A 144 -14.58 -8.61 8.23
N ASN A 145 -15.12 -8.82 9.43
CA ASN A 145 -15.52 -10.14 9.93
C ASN A 145 -16.69 -10.76 9.15
N SER A 146 -17.51 -9.93 8.48
CA SER A 146 -18.60 -10.40 7.63
C SER A 146 -18.16 -10.80 6.20
N LEU A 147 -16.86 -10.67 5.89
CA LEU A 147 -16.33 -11.06 4.59
C LEU A 147 -16.21 -12.58 4.51
N GLU A 148 -16.84 -13.17 3.49
CA GLU A 148 -16.73 -14.60 3.17
C GLU A 148 -15.52 -14.91 2.27
N ILE A 149 -14.83 -13.88 1.80
CA ILE A 149 -13.64 -13.96 0.97
C ILE A 149 -12.40 -13.53 1.77
N PRO A 150 -11.22 -14.09 1.49
CA PRO A 150 -10.01 -13.71 2.19
C PRO A 150 -9.66 -12.23 1.97
N TYR A 151 -9.14 -11.61 3.01
CA TYR A 151 -8.59 -10.26 2.92
C TYR A 151 -7.27 -10.13 3.66
N ILE A 152 -6.48 -9.15 3.27
CA ILE A 152 -5.27 -8.71 3.97
C ILE A 152 -5.30 -7.19 4.14
N MET A 153 -4.79 -6.70 5.26
CA MET A 153 -4.58 -5.28 5.49
C MET A 153 -3.18 -4.87 5.06
N ILE A 154 -3.06 -3.68 4.46
CA ILE A 154 -1.81 -3.14 3.95
C ILE A 154 -1.51 -1.81 4.63
N ASP A 155 -0.25 -1.61 5.05
CA ASP A 155 0.26 -0.38 5.69
C ASP A 155 -0.40 -0.05 7.03
N ARG A 156 -1.72 -0.08 7.09
CA ARG A 156 -2.53 0.23 8.27
C ARG A 156 -3.25 -1.03 8.75
N TYR A 157 -3.09 -1.40 9.99
CA TYR A 157 -3.79 -2.53 10.60
C TYR A 157 -4.64 -2.08 11.79
N ILE A 158 -5.69 -2.83 12.06
CA ILE A 158 -6.64 -2.53 13.14
C ILE A 158 -6.12 -3.07 14.48
N ASP A 159 -5.74 -4.34 14.48
CA ASP A 159 -5.20 -5.06 15.63
C ASP A 159 -4.45 -6.32 15.16
N ASP A 160 -3.95 -7.08 16.13
CA ASP A 160 -3.19 -8.30 15.82
C ASP A 160 -4.06 -9.51 15.40
N SER A 161 -5.36 -9.34 15.14
CA SER A 161 -6.22 -10.44 14.68
C SER A 161 -6.29 -10.55 13.15
N SER A 162 -6.12 -9.43 12.45
CA SER A 162 -6.23 -9.37 10.99
C SER A 162 -4.93 -9.74 10.27
N PRO A 163 -4.98 -10.45 9.15
CA PRO A 163 -3.83 -10.61 8.27
C PRO A 163 -3.29 -9.25 7.81
N TYR A 164 -1.96 -9.08 7.84
CA TYR A 164 -1.35 -7.78 7.64
C TYR A 164 0.03 -7.87 6.99
N VAL A 165 0.32 -6.96 6.07
CA VAL A 165 1.66 -6.73 5.52
C VAL A 165 1.99 -5.24 5.59
N GLY A 166 3.15 -4.90 6.13
CA GLY A 166 3.65 -3.53 6.22
C GLY A 166 5.07 -3.48 6.78
N VAL A 167 5.46 -2.37 7.37
CA VAL A 167 6.82 -2.15 7.88
C VAL A 167 6.86 -2.04 9.41
N ASP A 168 8.04 -2.24 10.00
CA ASP A 168 8.30 -1.95 11.40
C ASP A 168 8.44 -0.43 11.61
N ASN A 169 7.30 0.21 11.77
CA ASN A 169 7.19 1.64 11.98
C ASN A 169 7.85 2.11 13.30
N GLU A 170 7.88 1.25 14.34
CA GLU A 170 8.48 1.61 15.62
C GLU A 170 10.00 1.68 15.52
N THR A 171 10.62 0.64 15.00
CA THR A 171 12.07 0.62 14.76
C THR A 171 12.49 1.71 13.78
N SER A 172 11.68 1.97 12.76
CA SER A 172 11.94 3.03 11.78
C SER A 172 11.93 4.42 12.42
N GLY A 173 10.91 4.74 13.23
CA GLY A 173 10.84 6.00 13.97
C GLY A 173 11.97 6.17 14.96
N TYR A 174 12.38 5.07 15.61
CA TYR A 174 13.56 5.05 16.49
C TYR A 174 14.84 5.39 15.72
N ASN A 175 15.09 4.76 14.58
CA ASN A 175 16.32 4.94 13.80
C ASN A 175 16.47 6.37 13.26
N VAL A 176 15.40 6.99 12.77
CA VAL A 176 15.43 8.41 12.35
C VAL A 176 15.78 9.32 13.53
N THR A 177 15.15 9.08 14.67
CA THR A 177 15.36 9.89 15.88
C THR A 177 16.78 9.75 16.39
N LYS A 178 17.28 8.51 16.43
CA LYS A 178 18.66 8.22 16.80
C LYS A 178 19.66 8.96 15.91
N TYR A 179 19.44 8.93 14.60
CA TYR A 179 20.30 9.64 13.65
C TYR A 179 20.31 11.16 13.89
N LEU A 180 19.15 11.77 14.16
CA LEU A 180 19.06 13.19 14.50
C LEU A 180 19.83 13.51 15.80
N ILE A 181 19.72 12.66 16.83
CA ILE A 181 20.42 12.82 18.10
C ILE A 181 21.93 12.65 17.92
N GLU A 182 22.37 11.66 17.13
CA GLU A 182 23.79 11.45 16.81
C GLU A 182 24.40 12.61 16.02
N LYS A 183 23.57 13.41 15.33
CA LYS A 183 23.94 14.68 14.69
C LYS A 183 23.90 15.88 15.64
N GLY A 184 23.66 15.65 16.94
CA GLY A 184 23.68 16.65 17.98
C GLY A 184 22.32 17.28 18.30
N HIS A 185 21.26 16.97 17.55
CA HIS A 185 19.94 17.56 17.76
C HIS A 185 19.29 17.06 19.06
N LYS A 186 18.93 18.01 19.95
CA LYS A 186 18.17 17.73 21.18
C LYS A 186 16.80 18.39 21.20
N LYS A 187 16.57 19.39 20.36
CA LYS A 187 15.31 20.13 20.22
C LYS A 187 14.65 19.73 18.91
N ILE A 188 13.99 18.58 18.93
CA ILE A 188 13.43 17.94 17.72
C ILE A 188 11.91 18.12 17.72
N GLY A 189 11.41 18.84 16.73
CA GLY A 189 9.97 18.91 16.44
C GLY A 189 9.50 17.69 15.64
N VAL A 190 8.24 17.31 15.82
CA VAL A 190 7.66 16.17 15.12
C VAL A 190 6.32 16.54 14.50
N ILE A 191 6.13 16.19 13.22
CA ILE A 191 4.84 16.28 12.55
C ILE A 191 4.35 14.84 12.33
N THR A 192 3.39 14.40 13.17
CA THR A 192 2.85 13.05 13.08
C THR A 192 1.74 12.99 12.04
N GLY A 193 1.32 11.77 11.65
CA GLY A 193 0.02 11.54 11.05
C GLY A 193 -1.10 11.49 12.10
N PRO A 194 -2.33 11.11 11.69
CA PRO A 194 -3.45 10.91 12.60
C PRO A 194 -3.14 9.82 13.65
N MET A 195 -3.32 10.14 14.94
CA MET A 195 -2.92 9.28 16.06
C MET A 195 -3.84 8.09 16.35
N TYR A 196 -4.72 7.76 15.45
CA TYR A 196 -5.49 6.51 15.44
C TYR A 196 -5.02 5.54 14.35
N LEU A 197 -4.05 5.93 13.53
CA LEU A 197 -3.41 5.04 12.58
C LEU A 197 -2.22 4.32 13.22
N SER A 198 -2.13 3.01 13.02
CA SER A 198 -1.04 2.18 13.54
C SER A 198 0.34 2.67 13.13
N SER A 199 0.50 3.14 11.90
CA SER A 199 1.76 3.73 11.41
C SER A 199 2.18 4.96 12.22
N SER A 200 1.25 5.90 12.48
CA SER A 200 1.53 7.11 13.28
C SER A 200 1.87 6.79 14.73
N ILE A 201 1.08 5.90 15.35
CA ILE A 201 1.28 5.48 16.75
C ILE A 201 2.65 4.85 16.91
N ASN A 202 3.02 3.91 16.04
CA ASN A 202 4.27 3.17 16.14
C ASN A 202 5.49 4.05 15.81
N ARG A 203 5.43 4.92 14.79
CA ARG A 203 6.52 5.89 14.52
C ARG A 203 6.75 6.80 15.72
N LEU A 204 5.66 7.33 16.33
CA LEU A 204 5.79 8.17 17.53
C LEU A 204 6.31 7.38 18.74
N LYS A 205 5.92 6.11 18.88
CA LYS A 205 6.44 5.24 19.94
C LYS A 205 7.95 5.04 19.80
N GLY A 206 8.44 4.76 18.59
CA GLY A 206 9.87 4.64 18.29
C GLY A 206 10.63 5.94 18.57
N PHE A 207 10.09 7.08 18.13
CA PHE A 207 10.62 8.40 18.41
C PHE A 207 10.77 8.63 19.93
N LYS A 208 9.71 8.44 20.71
CA LYS A 208 9.73 8.65 22.16
C LYS A 208 10.67 7.68 22.88
N ARG A 209 10.70 6.41 22.43
CA ARG A 209 11.63 5.42 22.99
C ARG A 209 13.08 5.87 22.84
N CYS A 210 13.45 6.35 21.66
CA CYS A 210 14.80 6.84 21.42
C CYS A 210 15.14 8.04 22.29
N LEU A 211 14.26 9.05 22.38
CA LEU A 211 14.47 10.20 23.26
C LEU A 211 14.70 9.78 24.71
N ASN A 212 13.91 8.85 25.23
CA ASN A 212 14.03 8.35 26.59
C ASN A 212 15.36 7.65 26.84
N GLU A 213 15.85 6.84 25.89
CA GLU A 213 17.14 6.16 26.00
C GLU A 213 18.32 7.15 26.04
N TYR A 214 18.18 8.28 25.37
CA TYR A 214 19.19 9.37 25.38
C TYR A 214 18.96 10.43 26.49
N ASN A 215 17.98 10.22 27.36
CA ASN A 215 17.58 11.15 28.43
C ASN A 215 17.26 12.56 27.88
N ILE A 216 16.59 12.64 26.74
CA ILE A 216 16.14 13.88 26.11
C ILE A 216 14.64 14.05 26.35
N GLU A 217 14.27 15.15 27.00
CA GLU A 217 12.88 15.55 27.17
C GLU A 217 12.53 16.66 26.18
N ILE A 218 11.37 16.55 25.53
CA ILE A 218 10.83 17.58 24.67
C ILE A 218 9.46 18.04 25.15
N PRO A 219 9.14 19.34 25.03
CA PRO A 219 7.81 19.86 25.33
C PRO A 219 6.76 19.22 24.42
N SER A 220 5.55 18.98 24.94
CA SER A 220 4.44 18.44 24.15
C SER A 220 4.08 19.30 22.94
N CYS A 221 4.33 20.60 23.00
CA CYS A 221 4.12 21.52 21.88
C CYS A 221 5.07 21.30 20.69
N TYR A 222 6.14 20.48 20.83
CA TYR A 222 7.00 20.07 19.73
C TYR A 222 6.38 18.94 18.92
N ILE A 223 5.27 18.33 19.36
CA ILE A 223 4.55 17.27 18.63
C ILE A 223 3.28 17.86 18.03
N GLN A 224 3.21 17.85 16.70
CA GLN A 224 2.05 18.33 15.94
C GLN A 224 1.32 17.16 15.28
N HIS A 225 0.08 16.91 15.68
CA HIS A 225 -0.76 15.87 15.10
C HIS A 225 -1.49 16.42 13.88
N MET A 226 -1.21 15.85 12.70
CA MET A 226 -1.65 16.37 11.40
C MET A 226 -2.15 15.22 10.49
N LYS A 227 -2.54 15.55 9.24
CA LYS A 227 -2.77 14.56 8.19
C LYS A 227 -1.49 14.28 7.42
N TYR A 228 -1.47 13.17 6.66
CA TYR A 228 -0.35 12.78 5.81
C TYR A 228 -0.33 13.49 4.45
N ASP A 229 -0.48 14.80 4.44
CA ASP A 229 -0.47 15.63 3.22
C ASP A 229 0.47 16.83 3.33
N MET A 230 0.82 17.43 2.19
CA MET A 230 1.74 18.56 2.09
C MET A 230 1.23 19.79 2.84
N LYS A 231 -0.09 20.07 2.78
CA LYS A 231 -0.71 21.21 3.48
C LYS A 231 -0.57 21.08 4.99
N SER A 232 -0.72 19.86 5.51
CA SER A 232 -0.55 19.55 6.93
C SER A 232 0.91 19.70 7.36
N GLY A 233 1.86 19.32 6.52
CA GLY A 233 3.28 19.57 6.75
C GLY A 233 3.61 21.06 6.84
N TYR A 234 3.09 21.86 5.92
CA TYR A 234 3.23 23.33 5.94
C TYR A 234 2.66 23.94 7.23
N LEU A 235 1.44 23.56 7.62
CA LEU A 235 0.82 24.06 8.86
C LEU A 235 1.52 23.58 10.12
N GLY A 236 2.06 22.37 10.11
CA GLY A 236 2.87 21.82 11.19
C GLY A 236 4.17 22.60 11.35
N ALA A 237 4.87 22.88 10.25
CA ALA A 237 6.08 23.71 10.24
C ALA A 237 5.81 25.10 10.81
N LYS A 238 4.73 25.76 10.39
CA LYS A 238 4.32 27.07 10.91
C LYS A 238 4.18 27.09 12.43
N LYS A 239 3.65 26.02 13.03
CA LYS A 239 3.50 25.90 14.49
C LYS A 239 4.79 25.57 15.21
N LEU A 240 5.70 24.85 14.53
CA LEU A 240 6.95 24.39 15.12
C LEU A 240 8.06 25.44 15.03
N LEU A 241 8.13 26.20 13.94
CA LEU A 241 9.21 27.16 13.71
C LEU A 241 9.12 28.43 14.57
N ASP A 242 7.98 28.62 15.27
CA ASP A 242 7.87 29.59 16.38
C ASP A 242 8.54 29.10 17.68
N LYS A 243 9.07 27.87 17.68
CA LYS A 243 9.71 27.23 18.83
C LYS A 243 11.21 27.17 18.60
N ASP A 244 11.92 26.96 19.69
CA ASP A 244 13.38 26.80 19.68
C ASP A 244 13.75 25.35 19.29
N ILE A 245 13.44 24.96 18.04
CA ILE A 245 13.77 23.65 17.48
C ILE A 245 14.92 23.74 16.49
N THR A 246 15.72 22.69 16.40
CA THR A 246 16.85 22.60 15.46
C THR A 246 16.63 21.56 14.35
N ALA A 247 15.65 20.67 14.53
CA ALA A 247 15.30 19.66 13.56
C ALA A 247 13.80 19.38 13.57
N ILE A 248 13.26 18.94 12.43
CA ILE A 248 11.90 18.38 12.30
C ILE A 248 11.99 16.94 11.76
N PHE A 249 11.26 16.02 12.40
CA PHE A 249 10.92 14.73 11.85
C PHE A 249 9.48 14.75 11.36
N ALA A 250 9.27 14.76 10.05
CA ALA A 250 7.99 14.61 9.40
C ALA A 250 7.71 13.12 9.16
N PHE A 251 6.51 12.65 9.51
CA PHE A 251 6.18 11.22 9.45
C PHE A 251 5.90 10.70 8.05
N ASN A 252 5.91 11.58 7.04
CA ASN A 252 6.06 11.19 5.64
C ASN A 252 6.70 12.31 4.81
N ASP A 253 7.10 11.98 3.59
CA ASP A 253 7.78 12.93 2.69
C ASP A 253 6.84 14.03 2.20
N LEU A 254 5.54 13.77 2.03
CA LEU A 254 4.58 14.83 1.68
C LEU A 254 4.52 15.93 2.76
N GLN A 255 4.53 15.55 4.04
CA GLN A 255 4.64 16.52 5.14
C GLN A 255 6.00 17.24 5.09
N ALA A 256 7.10 16.52 4.82
CA ALA A 256 8.42 17.12 4.70
C ALA A 256 8.47 18.16 3.56
N TYR A 257 7.81 17.91 2.42
CA TYR A 257 7.69 18.90 1.33
C TYR A 257 6.91 20.13 1.77
N GLY A 258 5.88 19.95 2.61
CA GLY A 258 5.17 21.07 3.25
C GLY A 258 6.07 21.91 4.15
N VAL A 259 6.95 21.25 4.94
CA VAL A 259 7.97 21.94 5.75
C VAL A 259 8.93 22.72 4.88
N ILE A 260 9.45 22.13 3.79
CA ILE A 260 10.34 22.80 2.83
C ILE A 260 9.67 24.03 2.22
N SER A 261 8.39 23.91 1.82
CA SER A 261 7.63 25.02 1.27
C SER A 261 7.53 26.20 2.26
N TYR A 262 7.14 25.91 3.51
CA TYR A 262 7.05 26.94 4.53
C TYR A 262 8.41 27.56 4.89
N ALA A 263 9.45 26.73 5.06
CA ALA A 263 10.81 27.19 5.34
C ALA A 263 11.31 28.16 4.26
N LYS A 264 11.10 27.81 2.98
CA LYS A 264 11.47 28.65 1.82
C LYS A 264 10.76 30.02 1.86
N GLU A 265 9.46 30.06 2.18
CA GLU A 265 8.70 31.31 2.31
C GLU A 265 9.22 32.20 3.45
N GLN A 266 9.72 31.59 4.53
CA GLN A 266 10.27 32.32 5.69
C GLN A 266 11.78 32.62 5.56
N GLY A 267 12.42 32.24 4.46
CA GLY A 267 13.87 32.42 4.27
C GLY A 267 14.72 31.50 5.14
N ILE A 268 14.15 30.45 5.71
CA ILE A 268 14.83 29.44 6.53
C ILE A 268 15.50 28.43 5.62
N LYS A 269 16.78 28.23 5.78
CA LYS A 269 17.58 27.30 4.95
C LYS A 269 17.61 25.91 5.58
N ILE A 270 17.43 24.89 4.76
CA ILE A 270 17.60 23.49 5.11
C ILE A 270 18.83 22.97 4.35
N PRO A 271 19.87 22.46 5.04
CA PRO A 271 19.90 22.14 6.48
C PRO A 271 20.49 23.26 7.39
N GLU A 272 20.92 24.42 6.86
CA GLU A 272 21.73 25.40 7.58
C GLU A 272 21.07 25.95 8.84
N ASP A 273 19.77 26.25 8.77
CA ASP A 273 19.00 26.78 9.90
C ASP A 273 18.12 25.71 10.54
N LEU A 274 17.66 24.72 9.78
CA LEU A 274 16.76 23.68 10.21
C LEU A 274 17.11 22.34 9.56
N SER A 275 17.37 21.31 10.33
CA SER A 275 17.47 19.93 9.82
C SER A 275 16.09 19.31 9.62
N LEU A 276 15.95 18.48 8.57
CA LEU A 276 14.67 17.86 8.23
C LEU A 276 14.86 16.39 7.88
N ALA A 277 14.04 15.52 8.50
CA ALA A 277 13.90 14.12 8.15
C ALA A 277 12.47 13.83 7.67
N GLY A 278 12.34 12.95 6.67
CA GLY A 278 11.08 12.44 6.14
C GLY A 278 10.87 10.95 6.38
N PHE A 279 9.91 10.39 5.66
CA PHE A 279 9.58 8.97 5.65
C PHE A 279 8.87 8.66 4.33
N ASP A 280 9.17 7.55 3.68
CA ASP A 280 8.66 6.90 2.46
C ASP A 280 9.70 6.80 1.34
N ASP A 281 10.67 7.73 1.27
CA ASP A 281 11.66 7.88 0.18
C ASP A 281 11.01 8.05 -1.20
N LEU A 282 10.04 8.98 -1.26
CA LEU A 282 9.35 9.29 -2.51
C LEU A 282 10.33 9.89 -3.54
N MET A 283 10.03 9.71 -4.82
CA MET A 283 10.89 10.11 -5.94
C MET A 283 11.44 11.54 -5.82
N TYR A 284 10.60 12.49 -5.42
CA TYR A 284 10.99 13.89 -5.28
C TYR A 284 12.06 14.12 -4.20
N SER A 285 12.10 13.30 -3.17
CA SER A 285 13.07 13.41 -2.06
C SER A 285 14.53 13.35 -2.53
N SER A 286 14.79 12.72 -3.66
CA SER A 286 16.13 12.57 -4.24
C SER A 286 16.52 13.68 -5.23
N ILE A 287 15.55 14.47 -5.74
CA ILE A 287 15.77 15.46 -6.81
C ILE A 287 15.58 16.91 -6.38
N LEU A 288 15.10 17.15 -5.14
CA LEU A 288 15.02 18.49 -4.56
C LEU A 288 16.41 19.14 -4.46
N ASP A 289 16.49 20.49 -4.45
CA ASP A 289 17.71 21.22 -4.23
C ASP A 289 18.42 20.76 -2.93
N THR A 290 17.65 20.67 -1.83
CA THR A 290 18.05 19.98 -0.61
C THR A 290 17.46 18.58 -0.64
N LYS A 291 18.28 17.58 -0.96
CA LYS A 291 17.84 16.17 -1.01
C LYS A 291 17.47 15.69 0.37
N LEU A 292 16.25 15.17 0.52
CA LEU A 292 15.68 14.81 1.81
C LEU A 292 16.28 13.51 2.36
N THR A 293 16.80 13.56 3.58
CA THR A 293 17.07 12.37 4.40
C THR A 293 15.73 11.78 4.85
N THR A 294 15.50 10.51 4.54
CA THR A 294 14.18 9.89 4.72
C THR A 294 14.31 8.39 4.93
N VAL A 295 13.23 7.73 5.31
CA VAL A 295 13.16 6.28 5.46
C VAL A 295 12.60 5.67 4.19
N LYS A 296 13.35 4.78 3.56
CA LYS A 296 12.88 3.99 2.41
C LYS A 296 12.05 2.82 2.88
N GLN A 297 10.80 2.77 2.42
CA GLN A 297 9.96 1.59 2.56
C GLN A 297 10.27 0.58 1.43
N PRO A 298 10.38 -0.73 1.71
CA PRO A 298 10.66 -1.74 0.69
C PRO A 298 9.37 -2.11 -0.07
N ILE A 299 8.84 -1.17 -0.89
CA ILE A 299 7.50 -1.27 -1.52
C ILE A 299 7.36 -2.53 -2.37
N GLU A 300 8.37 -2.88 -3.17
CA GLU A 300 8.35 -4.11 -3.98
C GLU A 300 8.25 -5.37 -3.11
N GLN A 301 8.93 -5.39 -1.96
CA GLN A 301 8.87 -6.52 -1.03
C GLN A 301 7.52 -6.55 -0.31
N ILE A 302 6.96 -5.39 0.10
CA ILE A 302 5.61 -5.30 0.66
C ILE A 302 4.60 -5.88 -0.35
N ALA A 303 4.68 -5.48 -1.62
CA ALA A 303 3.81 -5.99 -2.67
C ALA A 303 3.96 -7.50 -2.89
N LYS A 304 5.20 -8.01 -2.91
CA LYS A 304 5.50 -9.42 -3.04
C LYS A 304 4.87 -10.23 -1.90
N GLU A 305 5.16 -9.88 -0.65
CA GLU A 305 4.63 -10.57 0.53
C GLU A 305 3.10 -10.52 0.58
N SER A 306 2.52 -9.37 0.20
CA SER A 306 1.06 -9.21 0.13
C SER A 306 0.44 -10.14 -0.91
N CYS A 307 1.01 -10.23 -2.11
CA CYS A 307 0.52 -11.11 -3.16
C CYS A 307 0.68 -12.58 -2.77
N GLU A 308 1.82 -12.98 -2.24
CA GLU A 308 2.09 -14.36 -1.79
C GLU A 308 1.17 -14.77 -0.64
N MET A 309 0.94 -13.89 0.33
CA MET A 309 -0.03 -14.11 1.41
C MET A 309 -1.44 -14.26 0.85
N MET A 310 -1.89 -13.37 -0.05
CA MET A 310 -3.21 -13.43 -0.66
C MET A 310 -3.42 -14.75 -1.41
N ILE A 311 -2.47 -15.18 -2.23
CA ILE A 311 -2.54 -16.44 -2.98
C ILE A 311 -2.61 -17.65 -2.03
N ARG A 312 -1.86 -17.64 -0.91
CA ARG A 312 -1.97 -18.69 0.11
C ARG A 312 -3.37 -18.74 0.73
N LEU A 313 -3.91 -17.58 1.13
CA LEU A 313 -5.25 -17.48 1.73
C LEU A 313 -6.34 -17.97 0.78
N ILE A 314 -6.30 -17.58 -0.50
CA ILE A 314 -7.24 -18.05 -1.53
C ILE A 314 -7.19 -19.57 -1.71
N ASN A 315 -6.01 -20.17 -1.55
CA ASN A 315 -5.82 -21.62 -1.70
C ASN A 315 -5.92 -22.39 -0.39
N ASN A 316 -6.31 -21.74 0.72
CA ASN A 316 -6.36 -22.31 2.06
C ASN A 316 -5.04 -22.98 2.49
N ILE A 317 -3.92 -22.38 2.12
CA ILE A 317 -2.58 -22.83 2.51
C ILE A 317 -2.20 -22.09 3.80
N GLU A 318 -1.89 -22.85 4.84
CA GLU A 318 -1.42 -22.29 6.12
C GLU A 318 -0.08 -21.57 5.96
N GLY A 319 0.15 -20.56 6.79
CA GLY A 319 1.37 -19.79 6.81
C GLY A 319 1.26 -18.51 7.62
N GLU A 320 2.33 -17.75 7.65
CA GLU A 320 2.37 -16.47 8.36
C GLU A 320 1.35 -15.49 7.77
N THR A 321 0.57 -14.88 8.67
CA THR A 321 -0.48 -13.90 8.32
C THR A 321 -0.12 -12.48 8.73
N LYS A 322 1.06 -12.25 9.30
CA LYS A 322 1.52 -10.94 9.76
C LYS A 322 2.97 -10.74 9.38
N VAL A 323 3.21 -9.86 8.44
CA VAL A 323 4.55 -9.55 7.96
C VAL A 323 4.88 -8.09 8.25
N ARG A 324 5.98 -7.88 9.00
CA ARG A 324 6.55 -6.55 9.26
C ARG A 324 7.97 -6.51 8.70
N LEU A 325 8.15 -5.75 7.64
CA LEU A 325 9.43 -5.64 6.95
C LEU A 325 10.29 -4.53 7.57
N ASN A 326 11.60 -4.72 7.52
CA ASN A 326 12.54 -3.69 7.89
C ASN A 326 12.58 -2.58 6.83
N THR A 327 12.88 -1.37 7.28
CA THR A 327 13.10 -0.20 6.42
C THR A 327 14.57 0.20 6.44
N GLU A 328 14.95 1.09 5.54
CA GLU A 328 16.30 1.64 5.43
C GLU A 328 16.27 3.15 5.60
N LEU A 329 17.16 3.72 6.43
CA LEU A 329 17.37 5.16 6.51
C LEU A 329 18.28 5.61 5.36
N ILE A 330 17.74 6.40 4.45
CA ILE A 330 18.49 6.99 3.33
C ILE A 330 18.99 8.36 3.74
N VAL A 331 20.27 8.43 4.05
CA VAL A 331 20.93 9.67 4.46
C VAL A 331 21.25 10.51 3.23
N ARG A 332 20.81 11.78 3.24
CA ARG A 332 21.11 12.80 2.23
C ARG A 332 21.58 14.08 2.90
N ASN A 333 21.32 15.25 2.29
CA ASN A 333 21.90 16.52 2.75
C ASN A 333 20.92 17.44 3.49
N SER A 334 19.75 16.97 3.91
CA SER A 334 18.77 17.77 4.66
C SER A 334 19.01 17.83 6.17
N ILE A 335 20.04 17.19 6.67
CA ILE A 335 20.42 17.17 8.09
C ILE A 335 21.89 17.59 8.22
N LYS A 336 22.15 18.59 9.06
CA LYS A 336 23.50 19.02 9.46
C LYS A 336 23.87 18.49 10.85
N GLU A 337 25.11 18.58 11.20
CA GLU A 337 25.62 18.38 12.56
C GLU A 337 25.57 19.70 13.35
N VAL A 338 25.22 19.68 14.64
CA VAL A 338 25.06 20.84 15.53
C VAL A 338 25.79 20.63 16.86
#